data_fe962a2988c11e504ff9d6c0c1729217
#
_entry.id   fe962a2988c11e504ff9d6c0c1729217
#
_cell.length_a   1.000
_cell.length_b   1.000
_cell.length_c   1.000
_cell.angle_alpha   90.00
_cell.angle_beta   90.00
_cell.angle_gamma   90.00
#
_symmetry.space_group_name_H-M   'P 1'
#
loop_
_entity.id
_entity.type
_entity.pdbx_description
1 polymer ?
#
loop_
_entity_poly.entity_id
_entity_poly.type
_entity_poly.pdbx_seq_one_letter_code
_entity_poly.pdbx_strand_id
1 'polypeptide(L)' 'MTAEELQSIIQSSLRCEHIALEGDGRHWYATIVSPEFEGQRAIQRHQRVYATLGAKMHTDEVHALSMKTYTPAEWANQPS' A
#
# COMPACT_ATOMS: atom_id res chain seq x y z
N MET A 1 -11.04 8.68 8.21
CA MET A 1 -10.11 7.53 8.30
C MET A 1 -8.73 8.02 8.69
N THR A 2 -8.05 7.31 9.57
CA THR A 2 -6.69 7.66 9.99
C THR A 2 -5.65 6.82 9.24
N ALA A 3 -4.38 7.24 9.30
CA ALA A 3 -3.29 6.47 8.71
C ALA A 3 -3.21 5.08 9.32
N GLU A 4 -3.39 4.98 10.65
CA GLU A 4 -3.36 3.70 11.36
C GLU A 4 -4.49 2.77 10.93
N GLU A 5 -5.68 3.31 10.72
CA GLU A 5 -6.81 2.50 10.23
C GLU A 5 -6.54 1.98 8.83
N LEU A 6 -6.05 2.84 7.94
CA LEU A 6 -5.75 2.47 6.57
C LEU A 6 -4.64 1.40 6.52
N GLN A 7 -3.60 1.58 7.31
CA GLN A 7 -2.51 0.61 7.42
C GLN A 7 -3.03 -0.74 7.91
N SER A 8 -3.87 -0.73 8.93
CA SER A 8 -4.46 -1.94 9.50
C SER A 8 -5.30 -2.70 8.48
N ILE A 9 -6.10 -1.98 7.68
CA ILE A 9 -6.92 -2.57 6.63
C ILE A 9 -6.04 -3.28 5.60
N ILE A 10 -4.99 -2.62 5.14
CA ILE A 10 -4.08 -3.19 4.15
C ILE A 10 -3.40 -4.44 4.71
N GLN A 11 -2.88 -4.35 5.92
CA GLN A 11 -2.17 -5.47 6.56
C GLN A 11 -3.07 -6.67 6.85
N SER A 12 -4.36 -6.45 7.02
CA SER A 12 -5.29 -7.54 7.31
C SER A 12 -5.49 -8.49 6.12
N SER A 13 -5.21 -8.03 4.90
CA SER A 13 -5.45 -8.80 3.68
C SER A 13 -4.22 -8.98 2.80
N LEU A 14 -3.14 -8.26 3.09
CA LEU A 14 -1.89 -8.32 2.33
C LEU A 14 -0.73 -8.57 3.29
N ARG A 15 0.06 -9.60 2.99
CA ARG A 15 1.25 -9.88 3.78
C ARG A 15 2.30 -8.81 3.53
N CYS A 16 2.57 -7.99 4.54
CA CYS A 16 3.55 -6.92 4.44
C CYS A 16 4.75 -7.20 5.33
N GLU A 17 5.95 -7.12 4.78
CA GLU A 17 7.18 -7.15 5.57
C GLU A 17 7.50 -5.77 6.13
N HIS A 18 7.07 -4.74 5.39
CA HIS A 18 7.20 -3.37 5.84
C HIS A 18 6.03 -2.59 5.25
N ILE A 19 5.45 -1.72 6.05
CA ILE A 19 4.47 -0.77 5.58
C ILE A 19 4.64 0.53 6.36
N ALA A 20 4.71 1.63 5.63
CA ALA A 20 4.71 2.96 6.22
C ALA A 20 3.62 3.75 5.51
N LEU A 21 2.80 4.42 6.27
CA LEU A 21 1.69 5.15 5.71
C LEU A 21 1.54 6.47 6.44
N GLU A 22 1.47 7.55 5.69
CA GLU A 22 1.31 8.89 6.23
C GLU A 22 0.34 9.68 5.38
N GLY A 23 -0.21 10.74 5.92
CA GLY A 23 -1.16 11.58 5.21
C GLY A 23 -1.85 12.54 6.16
N ASP A 24 -2.58 13.48 5.55
CA ASP A 24 -3.28 14.55 6.26
C ASP A 24 -4.81 14.33 6.32
N GLY A 25 -5.29 13.17 5.88
CA GLY A 25 -6.71 12.87 5.78
C GLY A 25 -7.28 13.17 4.40
N ARG A 26 -6.56 13.91 3.57
CA ARG A 26 -6.95 14.22 2.18
C ARG A 26 -6.10 13.47 1.18
N HIS A 27 -4.81 13.37 1.47
CA HIS A 27 -3.84 12.66 0.64
C HIS A 27 -3.09 11.69 1.52
N TRP A 28 -2.85 10.50 0.96
CA TRP A 28 -2.18 9.40 1.65
C TRP A 28 -0.96 8.97 0.85
N TYR A 29 0.10 8.66 1.55
CA TYR A 29 1.36 8.22 0.93
C TYR A 29 1.77 6.93 1.62
N ALA A 30 1.82 5.84 0.85
CA ALA A 30 2.13 4.52 1.38
C ALA A 30 3.42 3.98 0.76
N THR A 31 4.24 3.34 1.59
CA THR A 31 5.36 2.53 1.13
C THR A 31 5.10 1.12 1.63
N ILE A 32 4.98 0.17 0.71
CA ILE A 32 4.56 -1.19 1.02
C ILE A 32 5.57 -2.18 0.45
N VAL A 33 6.06 -3.07 1.31
CA VAL A 33 6.97 -4.15 0.93
C VAL A 33 6.27 -5.47 1.18
N SER A 34 6.08 -6.25 0.13
CA SER A 34 5.37 -7.52 0.24
C SER A 34 5.96 -8.58 -0.69
N PRO A 35 6.15 -9.82 -0.21
CA PRO A 35 6.55 -10.92 -1.08
C PRO A 35 5.45 -11.26 -2.11
N GLU A 36 4.21 -10.85 -1.87
CA GLU A 36 3.12 -11.06 -2.82
C GLU A 36 3.29 -10.26 -4.11
N PHE A 37 4.17 -9.26 -4.11
CA PHE A 37 4.43 -8.43 -5.30
C PHE A 37 5.41 -9.06 -6.28
N GLU A 38 6.02 -10.19 -5.93
CA GLU A 38 6.96 -10.85 -6.83
C GLU A 38 6.28 -11.29 -8.12
N GLY A 39 6.93 -10.99 -9.25
CA GLY A 39 6.38 -11.31 -10.55
C GLY A 39 5.27 -10.38 -11.02
N GLN A 40 4.90 -9.37 -10.24
CA GLN A 40 3.85 -8.44 -10.59
C GLN A 40 4.41 -7.10 -11.05
N ARG A 41 3.75 -6.51 -12.04
CA ARG A 41 4.03 -5.15 -12.50
C ARG A 41 3.45 -4.14 -11.51
N ALA A 42 3.89 -2.89 -11.61
CA ALA A 42 3.43 -1.82 -10.72
C ALA A 42 1.90 -1.71 -10.69
N ILE A 43 1.25 -1.75 -11.85
CA ILE A 43 -0.21 -1.63 -11.90
C ILE A 43 -0.91 -2.80 -11.19
N GLN A 44 -0.37 -4.01 -11.32
CA GLN A 44 -0.92 -5.19 -10.65
C GLN A 44 -0.76 -5.07 -9.13
N ARG A 45 0.38 -4.57 -8.68
CA ARG A 45 0.65 -4.33 -7.26
C ARG A 45 -0.32 -3.31 -6.69
N HIS A 46 -0.56 -2.22 -7.41
CA HIS A 46 -1.51 -1.20 -6.98
C HIS A 46 -2.93 -1.74 -6.90
N GLN A 47 -3.32 -2.53 -7.88
CA GLN A 47 -4.64 -3.18 -7.88
C GLN A 47 -4.78 -4.14 -6.70
N ARG A 48 -3.71 -4.86 -6.36
CA ARG A 48 -3.71 -5.76 -5.20
C ARG A 48 -3.93 -4.99 -3.90
N VAL A 49 -3.29 -3.84 -3.77
CA VAL A 49 -3.48 -2.98 -2.59
C VAL A 49 -4.90 -2.41 -2.56
N TYR A 50 -5.39 -1.90 -3.68
CA TYR A 50 -6.77 -1.40 -3.74
C TYR A 50 -7.79 -2.47 -3.38
N ALA A 51 -7.53 -3.72 -3.75
CA ALA A 51 -8.42 -4.83 -3.42
C ALA A 51 -8.56 -5.05 -1.91
N THR A 52 -7.52 -4.71 -1.12
CA THR A 52 -7.61 -4.81 0.34
C THR A 52 -8.58 -3.80 0.92
N LEU A 53 -8.74 -2.68 0.25
CA LEU A 53 -9.58 -1.58 0.72
C LEU A 53 -11.06 -1.85 0.45
N GLY A 54 -11.36 -2.48 -0.68
CA GLY A 54 -12.73 -2.83 -1.04
C GLY A 54 -13.66 -1.62 -0.98
N ALA A 55 -14.79 -1.76 -0.30
CA ALA A 55 -15.76 -0.70 -0.09
C ALA A 55 -15.50 0.14 1.16
N LYS A 56 -14.35 -0.06 1.82
CA LYS A 56 -14.02 0.61 3.09
C LYS A 56 -13.58 2.05 2.90
N MET A 57 -13.18 2.42 1.67
CA MET A 57 -12.85 3.79 1.32
C MET A 57 -13.77 4.27 0.20
N HIS A 58 -14.11 5.55 0.26
CA HIS A 58 -14.82 6.19 -0.86
C HIS A 58 -13.88 6.31 -2.06
N THR A 59 -14.45 6.35 -3.27
CA THR A 59 -13.68 6.44 -4.51
C THR A 59 -12.69 7.60 -4.50
N ASP A 60 -13.12 8.76 -3.99
CA ASP A 60 -12.26 9.94 -3.92
C ASP A 60 -11.06 9.74 -2.99
N GLU A 61 -11.27 9.02 -1.88
CA GLU A 61 -10.18 8.69 -0.94
C GLU A 61 -9.17 7.74 -1.58
N VAL A 62 -9.65 6.76 -2.33
CA VAL A 62 -8.78 5.80 -3.03
C VAL A 62 -7.90 6.52 -4.04
N HIS A 63 -8.47 7.47 -4.78
CA HIS A 63 -7.71 8.26 -5.76
C HIS A 63 -6.65 9.17 -5.10
N ALA A 64 -6.83 9.48 -3.84
CA ALA A 64 -5.87 10.29 -3.08
C ALA A 64 -4.75 9.47 -2.46
N LEU A 65 -4.73 8.15 -2.69
CA LEU A 65 -3.69 7.26 -2.19
C LEU A 65 -2.57 7.11 -3.22
N SER A 66 -1.40 7.63 -2.89
CA SER A 66 -0.18 7.41 -3.66
C SER A 66 0.60 6.30 -2.98
N MET A 67 1.20 5.39 -3.75
CA MET A 67 1.93 4.29 -3.15
C MET A 67 3.19 3.94 -3.92
N LYS A 68 4.18 3.46 -3.16
CA LYS A 68 5.38 2.84 -3.68
C LYS A 68 5.35 1.39 -3.21
N THR A 69 5.52 0.47 -4.13
CA THR A 69 5.41 -0.96 -3.86
C THR A 69 6.73 -1.65 -4.21
N TYR A 70 7.17 -2.53 -3.31
CA TYR A 70 8.45 -3.23 -3.45
C TYR A 70 8.29 -4.69 -3.08
N THR A 71 9.06 -5.56 -3.75
CA THR A 71 9.33 -6.88 -3.22
C THR A 71 10.39 -6.74 -2.12
N PRO A 72 10.56 -7.75 -1.25
CA PRO A 72 11.65 -7.72 -0.25
C PRO A 72 13.03 -7.50 -0.88
N ALA A 73 13.30 -8.13 -2.02
CA ALA A 73 14.58 -7.97 -2.71
C ALA A 73 14.78 -6.55 -3.23
N GLU A 74 13.73 -5.97 -3.82
CA GLU A 74 13.78 -4.59 -4.28
C GLU A 74 14.02 -3.61 -3.13
N TRP A 75 13.35 -3.86 -2.01
CA TRP A 75 13.49 -3.02 -0.82
C TRP A 75 14.89 -3.10 -0.24
N ALA A 76 15.48 -4.29 -0.20
CA ALA A 76 16.84 -4.48 0.29
C ALA A 76 17.88 -3.77 -0.57
N ASN A 77 17.58 -3.54 -1.85
CA ASN A 77 18.47 -2.87 -2.79
C ASN A 77 18.22 -1.37 -2.92
N GLN A 78 17.32 -0.81 -2.11
CA GLN A 78 17.08 0.63 -2.14
C GLN A 78 18.29 1.37 -1.59
N PRO A 79 18.73 2.44 -2.25
CA PRO A 79 19.76 3.31 -1.68
C PRO A 79 19.19 3.98 -0.43
N SER A 80 20.00 4.01 0.62
CA SER A 80 19.62 4.64 1.88
C SER A 80 19.71 6.16 1.81
#